data_f58fd1640d608f35568cfda1cc03376f
#
_entry.id   f58fd1640d608f35568cfda1cc03376f
#
_cell.length_a   1.000
_cell.length_b   1.000
_cell.length_c   1.000
_cell.angle_alpha   90.00
_cell.angle_beta   90.00
_cell.angle_gamma   90.00
#
_symmetry.space_group_name_H-M   'P 1'
#
loop_
_entity.id
_entity.type
_entity.pdbx_description
1 polymer ?
#
loop_
_entity_poly.entity_id
_entity_poly.type
_entity_poly.pdbx_seq_one_letter_code
_entity_poly.pdbx_strand_id
1 'polypeptide(L)'
;IYISCREIPSGQPEMTTIEFVCRDTGIGMTDEFQKHIFEPFAQEHAGSRTKFAGTGLGMPIAKKLIETMGGTITFESENGAGTTFVIRIPFKIDLNSDKREEKKDVSDGKSIKGLHILLAEDNELNMEIAEFMLQNEGAEVTKAWNGQEAVELFRKSKPGEFDVILMDIMMPVMNG
;
A
#
# COMPACT_ATOMS: atom_id res chain seq x y z
N ILE A 1 -8.40 -3.63 11.35
CA ILE A 1 -7.56 -4.53 10.52
C ILE A 1 -6.26 -4.78 11.26
N TYR A 2 -5.82 -6.04 11.29
CA TYR A 2 -4.54 -6.47 11.83
C TYR A 2 -3.74 -7.14 10.72
N ILE A 3 -2.47 -6.78 10.57
CA ILE A 3 -1.56 -7.36 9.59
C ILE A 3 -0.30 -7.82 10.32
N SER A 4 0.13 -9.04 10.07
CA SER A 4 1.42 -9.55 10.54
C SER A 4 2.18 -10.25 9.42
N CYS A 5 3.50 -10.26 9.56
CA CYS A 5 4.42 -10.90 8.64
C CYS A 5 5.44 -11.68 9.46
N ARG A 6 5.71 -12.92 9.09
CA ARG A 6 6.77 -13.73 9.73
C ARG A 6 7.46 -14.63 8.72
N GLU A 7 8.68 -14.93 9.02
CA GLU A 7 9.47 -15.93 8.30
C GLU A 7 9.17 -17.34 8.83
N ILE A 8 8.98 -18.28 7.93
CA ILE A 8 8.85 -19.71 8.23
C ILE A 8 10.01 -20.43 7.53
N PRO A 9 10.98 -21.01 8.27
CA PRO A 9 12.07 -21.76 7.68
C PRO A 9 11.54 -22.91 6.82
N SER A 10 12.02 -22.99 5.57
CA SER A 10 11.56 -24.01 4.61
C SER A 10 12.20 -25.40 4.82
N GLY A 11 13.20 -25.50 5.69
CA GLY A 11 14.06 -26.69 5.82
C GLY A 11 15.10 -26.84 4.70
N GLN A 12 15.10 -25.98 3.70
CA GLN A 12 16.11 -25.87 2.64
C GLN A 12 17.01 -24.66 2.91
N PRO A 13 18.36 -24.80 2.91
CA PRO A 13 19.27 -23.71 3.29
C PRO A 13 19.14 -22.44 2.45
N GLU A 14 18.68 -22.56 1.20
CA GLU A 14 18.60 -21.44 0.24
C GLU A 14 17.17 -20.90 0.06
N MET A 15 16.22 -21.41 0.83
CA MET A 15 14.81 -21.04 0.68
C MET A 15 14.18 -20.69 2.02
N THR A 16 13.33 -19.71 2.03
CA THR A 16 12.46 -19.38 3.15
C THR A 16 11.04 -19.14 2.67
N THR A 17 10.08 -19.21 3.55
CA THR A 17 8.69 -18.86 3.25
C THR A 17 8.30 -17.66 4.11
N ILE A 18 7.79 -16.63 3.48
CA ILE A 18 7.19 -15.50 4.21
C ILE A 18 5.70 -15.73 4.31
N GLU A 19 5.19 -15.71 5.54
CA GLU A 19 3.77 -15.77 5.83
C GLU A 19 3.25 -14.39 6.20
N PHE A 20 2.22 -13.95 5.47
CA PHE A 20 1.44 -12.75 5.77
C PHE A 20 0.08 -13.20 6.30
N VAL A 21 -0.35 -12.59 7.40
CA VAL A 21 -1.69 -12.76 7.94
C VAL A 21 -2.39 -11.42 7.94
N CYS A 22 -3.53 -11.34 7.26
CA CYS A 22 -4.40 -10.17 7.27
C CYS A 22 -5.73 -10.56 7.92
N ARG A 23 -6.08 -9.91 9.03
CA ARG A 23 -7.32 -10.15 9.75
C ARG A 23 -8.13 -8.88 9.86
N ASP A 24 -9.41 -8.95 9.56
CA ASP A 24 -10.38 -7.91 9.83
C ASP A 24 -11.47 -8.41 10.80
N THR A 25 -12.19 -7.48 11.37
CA THR A 25 -13.37 -7.71 12.21
C THR A 25 -14.62 -7.15 11.55
N GLY A 26 -14.69 -7.28 10.22
CA GLY A 26 -15.81 -6.84 9.41
C GLY A 26 -17.00 -7.79 9.46
N ILE A 27 -17.84 -7.68 8.44
CA ILE A 27 -19.06 -8.51 8.35
C ILE A 27 -18.77 -9.99 8.04
N GLY A 28 -17.53 -10.34 7.70
CA GLY A 28 -17.21 -11.69 7.23
C GLY A 28 -17.85 -12.02 5.90
N MET A 29 -17.97 -13.31 5.59
CA MET A 29 -18.54 -13.83 4.34
C MET A 29 -19.51 -14.98 4.61
N THR A 30 -20.59 -15.05 3.83
CA THR A 30 -21.50 -16.20 3.86
C THR A 30 -20.83 -17.45 3.30
N ASP A 31 -21.25 -18.64 3.75
CA ASP A 31 -20.72 -19.94 3.27
C ASP A 31 -20.87 -20.09 1.74
N GLU A 32 -21.90 -19.49 1.17
CA GLU A 32 -22.14 -19.50 -0.27
C GLU A 32 -21.09 -18.65 -1.00
N PHE A 33 -20.85 -17.41 -0.53
CA PHE A 33 -19.87 -16.51 -1.15
C PHE A 33 -18.43 -17.02 -1.00
N GLN A 34 -18.09 -17.67 0.11
CA GLN A 34 -16.77 -18.25 0.34
C GLN A 34 -16.35 -19.24 -0.76
N LYS A 35 -17.30 -19.94 -1.38
CA LYS A 35 -17.03 -20.87 -2.50
C LYS A 35 -16.56 -20.16 -3.76
N HIS A 36 -16.94 -18.89 -3.91
CA HIS A 36 -16.76 -18.10 -5.13
C HIS A 36 -15.82 -16.90 -4.98
N ILE A 37 -15.25 -16.65 -3.79
CA ILE A 37 -14.44 -15.45 -3.51
C ILE A 37 -13.27 -15.23 -4.49
N PHE A 38 -12.73 -16.29 -5.06
CA PHE A 38 -11.66 -16.24 -6.04
C PHE A 38 -12.12 -16.28 -7.49
N GLU A 39 -13.41 -16.28 -7.75
CA GLU A 39 -13.94 -16.21 -9.10
C GLU A 39 -13.99 -14.75 -9.59
N PRO A 40 -13.66 -14.50 -10.87
CA PRO A 40 -13.77 -13.15 -11.43
C PRO A 40 -15.19 -12.59 -11.30
N PHE A 41 -15.28 -11.31 -10.92
CA PHE A 41 -16.54 -10.57 -10.75
C PHE A 41 -17.46 -11.06 -9.62
N ALA A 42 -16.99 -11.98 -8.77
CA ALA A 42 -17.75 -12.42 -7.60
C ALA A 42 -17.92 -11.27 -6.61
N GLN A 43 -19.15 -11.03 -6.19
CA GLN A 43 -19.54 -10.02 -5.20
C GLN A 43 -20.68 -10.57 -4.34
N GLU A 44 -20.57 -10.45 -3.03
CA GLU A 44 -21.58 -11.00 -2.10
C GLU A 44 -22.91 -10.21 -2.15
N HIS A 45 -22.86 -8.91 -2.48
CA HIS A 45 -24.03 -8.03 -2.49
C HIS A 45 -24.16 -7.29 -3.82
N ALA A 46 -24.38 -8.03 -4.91
CA ALA A 46 -24.58 -7.44 -6.25
C ALA A 46 -25.84 -6.55 -6.39
N GLY A 47 -26.68 -6.41 -5.37
CA GLY A 47 -27.97 -5.73 -5.43
C GLY A 47 -28.10 -4.45 -4.59
N SER A 48 -27.21 -4.12 -3.69
CA SER A 48 -27.28 -2.89 -2.91
C SER A 48 -26.33 -1.83 -3.46
N ARG A 49 -26.85 -0.61 -3.68
CA ARG A 49 -26.07 0.59 -4.02
C ARG A 49 -25.14 0.97 -2.86
N THR A 50 -24.15 0.14 -2.55
CA THR A 50 -23.11 0.52 -1.60
C THR A 50 -22.07 1.37 -2.31
N LYS A 51 -21.68 2.49 -1.70
CA LYS A 51 -20.63 3.42 -2.16
C LYS A 51 -19.27 2.73 -2.42
N PHE A 52 -19.14 1.44 -2.13
CA PHE A 52 -17.92 0.64 -2.14
C PHE A 52 -18.02 -0.63 -3.01
N ALA A 53 -18.85 -0.64 -4.04
CA ALA A 53 -18.94 -1.76 -4.97
C ALA A 53 -17.62 -1.86 -5.77
N GLY A 54 -16.73 -2.75 -5.34
CA GLY A 54 -15.52 -3.10 -6.08
C GLY A 54 -15.85 -3.84 -7.38
N THR A 55 -14.86 -4.03 -8.25
CA THR A 55 -15.04 -4.75 -9.53
C THR A 55 -15.16 -6.27 -9.38
N GLY A 56 -14.89 -6.83 -8.18
CA GLY A 56 -14.79 -8.28 -7.97
C GLY A 56 -13.55 -8.92 -8.62
N LEU A 57 -12.56 -8.13 -9.03
CA LEU A 57 -11.33 -8.62 -9.66
C LEU A 57 -10.15 -8.73 -8.70
N GLY A 58 -10.18 -8.05 -7.55
CA GLY A 58 -9.04 -7.98 -6.64
C GLY A 58 -8.59 -9.35 -6.12
N MET A 59 -9.49 -10.16 -5.60
CA MET A 59 -9.17 -11.47 -5.03
C MET A 59 -8.70 -12.50 -6.07
N PRO A 60 -9.33 -12.64 -7.25
CA PRO A 60 -8.79 -13.48 -8.32
C PRO A 60 -7.39 -13.08 -8.78
N ILE A 61 -7.12 -11.77 -8.92
CA ILE A 61 -5.81 -11.25 -9.32
C ILE A 61 -4.76 -11.56 -8.23
N ALA A 62 -5.08 -11.28 -6.97
CA ALA A 62 -4.18 -11.56 -5.84
C ALA A 62 -3.83 -13.06 -5.78
N LYS A 63 -4.82 -13.95 -5.87
CA LYS A 63 -4.60 -15.39 -5.91
C LYS A 63 -3.68 -15.79 -7.07
N LYS A 64 -3.95 -15.28 -8.27
CA LYS A 64 -3.15 -15.60 -9.47
C LYS A 64 -1.69 -15.15 -9.32
N LEU A 65 -1.46 -13.96 -8.77
CA LEU A 65 -0.11 -13.46 -8.51
C LEU A 65 0.63 -14.32 -7.48
N ILE A 66 -0.02 -14.64 -6.36
CA ILE A 66 0.54 -15.49 -5.30
C ILE A 66 0.91 -16.87 -5.86
N GLU A 67 0.01 -17.51 -6.62
CA GLU A 67 0.25 -18.79 -7.27
C GLU A 67 1.40 -18.72 -8.30
N THR A 68 1.50 -17.61 -9.05
CA THR A 68 2.60 -17.38 -10.01
C THR A 68 3.94 -17.26 -9.31
N MET A 69 3.96 -16.75 -8.07
CA MET A 69 5.14 -16.71 -7.20
C MET A 69 5.41 -18.05 -6.49
N GLY A 70 4.66 -19.10 -6.77
CA GLY A 70 4.76 -20.40 -6.11
C GLY A 70 4.18 -20.43 -4.70
N GLY A 71 3.42 -19.42 -4.33
CA GLY A 71 2.81 -19.28 -3.02
C GLY A 71 1.39 -19.87 -2.93
N THR A 72 0.81 -19.75 -1.75
CA THR A 72 -0.56 -20.16 -1.45
C THR A 72 -1.30 -19.06 -0.71
N ILE A 73 -2.60 -18.97 -0.94
CA ILE A 73 -3.53 -18.11 -0.19
C ILE A 73 -4.67 -18.97 0.35
N THR A 74 -4.93 -18.84 1.64
CA THR A 74 -6.07 -19.47 2.32
C THR A 74 -6.79 -18.42 3.14
N PHE A 75 -8.02 -18.72 3.55
CA PHE A 75 -8.79 -17.83 4.41
C PHE A 75 -9.69 -18.62 5.36
N GLU A 76 -10.06 -17.97 6.44
CA GLU A 76 -11.13 -18.36 7.37
C GLU A 76 -12.04 -17.15 7.53
N SER A 77 -13.34 -17.35 7.40
CA SER A 77 -14.33 -16.28 7.54
C SER A 77 -15.60 -16.81 8.18
N GLU A 78 -16.18 -15.99 9.02
CA GLU A 78 -17.47 -16.25 9.66
C GLU A 78 -18.35 -15.00 9.50
N ASN A 79 -19.57 -15.21 9.06
CA ASN A 79 -20.54 -14.12 8.85
C ASN A 79 -20.80 -13.40 10.18
N GLY A 80 -20.56 -12.11 10.20
CA GLY A 80 -20.67 -11.25 11.40
C GLY A 80 -19.43 -11.18 12.29
N ALA A 81 -18.36 -11.95 12.00
CA ALA A 81 -17.16 -12.00 12.84
C ALA A 81 -15.87 -11.51 12.15
N GLY A 82 -15.89 -11.39 10.81
CA GLY A 82 -14.76 -10.93 10.02
C GLY A 82 -14.06 -12.02 9.22
N THR A 83 -12.89 -11.68 8.68
CA THR A 83 -12.13 -12.59 7.81
C THR A 83 -10.65 -12.58 8.18
N THR A 84 -10.01 -13.73 8.07
CA THR A 84 -8.55 -13.88 8.19
C THR A 84 -8.01 -14.52 6.93
N PHE A 85 -7.15 -13.82 6.21
CA PHE A 85 -6.38 -14.35 5.08
C PHE A 85 -4.99 -14.74 5.54
N VAL A 86 -4.50 -15.89 5.07
CA VAL A 86 -3.12 -16.36 5.29
C VAL A 86 -2.49 -16.59 3.92
N ILE A 87 -1.42 -15.85 3.66
CA ILE A 87 -0.66 -15.90 2.40
C ILE A 87 0.73 -16.41 2.72
N ARG A 88 1.21 -17.41 1.98
CA ARG A 88 2.56 -17.96 2.11
C ARG A 88 3.26 -17.91 0.77
N ILE A 89 4.42 -17.27 0.72
CA ILE A 89 5.20 -17.11 -0.51
C ILE A 89 6.62 -17.60 -0.25
N PRO A 90 7.13 -18.56 -1.06
CA PRO A 90 8.52 -19.01 -0.96
C PRO A 90 9.45 -18.00 -1.61
N PHE A 91 10.59 -17.73 -0.97
CA PHE A 91 11.65 -16.87 -1.47
C PHE A 91 12.99 -17.58 -1.42
N LYS A 92 13.87 -17.24 -2.36
CA LYS A 92 15.27 -17.61 -2.29
C LYS A 92 15.98 -16.67 -1.33
N ILE A 93 16.80 -17.25 -0.44
CA ILE A 93 17.65 -16.49 0.47
C ILE A 93 18.88 -16.04 -0.32
N ASP A 94 19.18 -14.75 -0.30
CA ASP A 94 20.43 -14.22 -0.83
C ASP A 94 21.57 -14.47 0.16
N LEU A 95 22.25 -15.58 -0.01
CA LEU A 95 23.40 -15.97 0.84
C LEU A 95 24.62 -15.03 0.71
N ASN A 96 24.60 -14.11 -0.25
CA ASN A 96 25.63 -13.09 -0.42
C ASN A 96 25.24 -11.73 0.19
N SER A 97 24.11 -11.66 0.89
CA SER A 97 23.63 -10.42 1.52
C SER A 97 24.64 -9.84 2.53
N ASP A 98 25.40 -10.70 3.22
CA ASP A 98 26.47 -10.27 4.14
C ASP A 98 27.64 -9.55 3.42
N LYS A 99 27.73 -9.69 2.07
CA LYS A 99 28.66 -8.92 1.25
C LYS A 99 28.06 -7.66 0.65
N ARG A 100 26.76 -7.47 0.76
CA ARG A 100 26.25 -6.11 0.70
C ARG A 100 26.79 -5.47 1.96
N GLU A 101 27.94 -4.78 1.80
CA GLU A 101 28.27 -3.69 2.71
C GLU A 101 26.94 -3.12 3.12
N GLU A 102 26.64 -3.12 4.44
CA GLU A 102 25.62 -2.20 4.92
C GLU A 102 25.80 -1.00 4.00
N LYS A 103 24.84 -0.76 3.10
CA LYS A 103 24.79 0.55 2.51
C LYS A 103 24.70 1.38 3.76
N LYS A 104 25.90 1.75 4.26
CA LYS A 104 26.05 2.90 5.12
C LYS A 104 25.07 3.82 4.47
N ASP A 105 24.00 4.12 5.18
CA ASP A 105 23.17 5.22 4.76
C ASP A 105 24.13 6.19 4.13
N VAL A 106 24.22 6.13 2.80
CA VAL A 106 24.79 7.20 2.03
C VAL A 106 23.66 8.21 2.09
N SER A 107 23.39 8.60 3.32
CA SER A 107 23.07 9.96 3.61
C SER A 107 24.34 10.71 3.23
N ASP A 108 24.54 10.79 1.91
CA ASP A 108 25.36 11.80 1.33
C ASP A 108 24.64 13.09 1.69
N GLY A 109 24.78 13.46 2.96
CA GLY A 109 24.54 14.75 3.60
C GLY A 109 23.30 15.58 3.21
N LYS A 110 22.36 15.01 2.46
CA LYS A 110 21.16 15.72 2.01
C LYS A 110 19.94 15.25 2.78
N SER A 111 19.91 15.62 4.06
CA SER A 111 18.69 15.55 4.86
C SER A 111 17.65 16.48 4.23
N ILE A 112 16.40 16.02 4.15
CA ILE A 112 15.26 16.89 3.78
C ILE A 112 14.78 17.71 4.97
N LYS A 113 15.45 17.61 6.11
CA LYS A 113 15.10 18.33 7.33
C LYS A 113 15.13 19.84 7.10
N GLY A 114 14.00 20.47 7.40
CA GLY A 114 13.80 21.89 7.25
C GLY A 114 13.49 22.35 5.82
N LEU A 115 13.36 21.43 4.85
CA LEU A 115 12.87 21.77 3.53
C LEU A 115 11.36 22.06 3.58
N HIS A 116 10.94 23.10 2.88
CA HIS A 116 9.54 23.40 2.64
C HIS A 116 9.08 22.74 1.34
N ILE A 117 8.17 21.78 1.45
CA ILE A 117 7.68 20.97 0.34
C ILE A 117 6.23 21.31 0.05
N LEU A 118 5.93 21.68 -1.20
CA LEU A 118 4.57 21.75 -1.71
C LEU A 118 4.19 20.35 -2.23
N LEU A 119 3.25 19.68 -1.55
CA LEU A 119 2.78 18.34 -1.90
C LEU A 119 1.39 18.44 -2.53
N ALA A 120 1.24 17.99 -3.78
CA ALA A 120 -0.03 17.93 -4.51
C ALA A 120 -0.43 16.49 -4.79
N GLU A 121 -1.56 16.08 -4.21
CA GLU A 121 -2.12 14.72 -4.27
C GLU A 121 -3.63 14.81 -4.06
N ASP A 122 -4.45 14.15 -4.86
CA ASP A 122 -5.91 14.19 -4.75
C ASP A 122 -6.51 13.09 -3.87
N ASN A 123 -5.75 12.03 -3.63
CA ASN A 123 -6.17 10.94 -2.76
C ASN A 123 -5.79 11.23 -1.31
N GLU A 124 -6.80 11.31 -0.43
CA GLU A 124 -6.62 11.63 0.99
C GLU A 124 -5.64 10.69 1.70
N LEU A 125 -5.73 9.39 1.44
CA LEU A 125 -4.85 8.41 2.06
C LEU A 125 -3.39 8.55 1.58
N ASN A 126 -3.19 8.77 0.27
CA ASN A 126 -1.85 9.00 -0.28
C ASN A 126 -1.25 10.29 0.28
N MET A 127 -2.07 11.36 0.37
CA MET A 127 -1.67 12.63 0.97
C MET A 127 -1.20 12.45 2.42
N GLU A 128 -1.98 11.75 3.25
CA GLU A 128 -1.62 11.50 4.65
C GLU A 128 -0.33 10.68 4.79
N ILE A 129 -0.18 9.64 3.98
CA ILE A 129 1.03 8.80 3.98
C ILE A 129 2.26 9.60 3.58
N ALA A 130 2.17 10.36 2.48
CA ALA A 130 3.29 11.16 1.99
C ALA A 130 3.64 12.28 2.98
N GLU A 131 2.65 13.00 3.52
CA GLU A 131 2.85 14.01 4.55
C GLU A 131 3.57 13.42 5.77
N PHE A 132 3.06 12.30 6.30
CA PHE A 132 3.66 11.62 7.45
C PHE A 132 5.13 11.24 7.20
N MET A 133 5.44 10.65 6.04
CA MET A 133 6.81 10.26 5.70
C MET A 133 7.75 11.46 5.62
N LEU A 134 7.31 12.54 4.96
CA LEU A 134 8.12 13.76 4.80
C LEU A 134 8.35 14.47 6.14
N GLN A 135 7.29 14.61 6.95
CA GLN A 135 7.39 15.24 8.28
C GLN A 135 8.23 14.43 9.25
N ASN A 136 8.19 13.10 9.17
CA ASN A 136 9.03 12.22 10.01
C ASN A 136 10.52 12.39 9.70
N GLU A 137 10.87 12.75 8.46
CA GLU A 137 12.24 13.11 8.04
C GLU A 137 12.57 14.60 8.30
N GLY A 138 11.64 15.35 8.91
CA GLY A 138 11.82 16.72 9.36
C GLY A 138 11.56 17.80 8.31
N ALA A 139 10.85 17.50 7.21
CA ALA A 139 10.40 18.48 6.26
C ALA A 139 9.11 19.20 6.73
N GLU A 140 8.89 20.41 6.25
CA GLU A 140 7.62 21.13 6.37
C GLU A 140 6.79 20.92 5.10
N VAL A 141 5.51 20.54 5.26
CA VAL A 141 4.66 20.19 4.11
C VAL A 141 3.49 21.13 4.01
N THR A 142 3.31 21.72 2.82
CA THR A 142 2.11 22.45 2.43
C THR A 142 1.32 21.60 1.43
N LYS A 143 0.03 21.38 1.70
CA LYS A 143 -0.82 20.47 0.90
C LYS A 143 -1.60 21.22 -0.15
N ALA A 144 -1.73 20.61 -1.34
CA ALA A 144 -2.65 20.99 -2.41
C ALA A 144 -3.41 19.73 -2.87
N TRP A 145 -4.71 19.85 -3.08
CA TRP A 145 -5.58 18.71 -3.42
C TRP A 145 -5.79 18.54 -4.93
N ASN A 146 -5.16 19.37 -5.72
CA ASN A 146 -5.15 19.31 -7.19
C ASN A 146 -4.11 20.26 -7.74
N GLY A 147 -3.82 20.18 -9.05
CA GLY A 147 -2.83 21.03 -9.70
C GLY A 147 -3.18 22.50 -9.67
N GLN A 148 -4.47 22.88 -9.69
CA GLN A 148 -4.89 24.29 -9.63
C GLN A 148 -4.54 24.89 -8.27
N GLU A 149 -4.84 24.21 -7.17
CA GLU A 149 -4.46 24.66 -5.82
C GLU A 149 -2.94 24.79 -5.69
N ALA A 150 -2.19 23.82 -6.22
CA ALA A 150 -0.73 23.90 -6.20
C ALA A 150 -0.21 25.15 -6.93
N VAL A 151 -0.74 25.45 -8.11
CA VAL A 151 -0.40 26.68 -8.85
C VAL A 151 -0.77 27.94 -8.08
N GLU A 152 -1.94 27.98 -7.44
CA GLU A 152 -2.38 29.13 -6.65
C GLU A 152 -1.51 29.35 -5.42
N LEU A 153 -1.16 28.29 -4.69
CA LEU A 153 -0.27 28.35 -3.53
C LEU A 153 1.12 28.85 -3.96
N PHE A 154 1.66 28.26 -5.04
CA PHE A 154 2.96 28.68 -5.55
C PHE A 154 2.99 30.12 -6.03
N ARG A 155 1.93 30.61 -6.69
CA ARG A 155 1.84 32.02 -7.13
C ARG A 155 1.75 33.01 -5.98
N LYS A 156 1.15 32.64 -4.87
CA LYS A 156 1.03 33.46 -3.66
C LYS A 156 2.26 33.41 -2.77
N SER A 157 3.11 32.42 -2.97
CA SER A 157 4.33 32.24 -2.17
C SER A 157 5.40 33.28 -2.53
N LYS A 158 6.31 33.50 -1.58
CA LYS A 158 7.49 34.32 -1.83
C LYS A 158 8.55 33.50 -2.59
N PRO A 159 9.41 34.15 -3.37
CA PRO A 159 10.55 33.44 -3.98
C PRO A 159 11.36 32.70 -2.93
N GLY A 160 11.54 31.40 -3.12
CA GLY A 160 12.28 30.52 -2.19
C GLY A 160 11.49 30.04 -0.98
N GLU A 161 10.16 30.22 -0.95
CA GLU A 161 9.31 29.69 0.12
C GLU A 161 9.17 28.16 0.04
N PHE A 162 9.14 27.61 -1.17
CA PHE A 162 9.16 26.17 -1.42
C PHE A 162 10.49 25.76 -2.02
N ASP A 163 11.13 24.76 -1.41
CA ASP A 163 12.37 24.18 -1.88
C ASP A 163 12.12 23.07 -2.93
N VAL A 164 10.99 22.36 -2.78
CA VAL A 164 10.61 21.22 -3.64
C VAL A 164 9.10 21.21 -3.85
N ILE A 165 8.68 20.80 -5.05
CA ILE A 165 7.28 20.47 -5.35
C ILE A 165 7.22 18.98 -5.67
N LEU A 166 6.41 18.25 -4.91
CA LEU A 166 6.03 16.86 -5.18
C LEU A 166 4.59 16.88 -5.69
N MET A 167 4.38 16.34 -6.88
CA MET A 167 3.08 16.48 -7.56
C MET A 167 2.70 15.16 -8.25
N ASP A 168 1.50 14.67 -7.94
CA ASP A 168 0.89 13.60 -8.74
C ASP A 168 0.59 14.13 -10.15
N ILE A 169 0.75 13.24 -11.13
CA ILE A 169 0.53 13.59 -12.54
C ILE A 169 -0.96 13.60 -12.87
N MET A 170 -1.75 12.69 -12.29
CA MET A 170 -3.16 12.53 -12.62
C MET A 170 -4.07 12.96 -11.48
N MET A 171 -4.51 14.20 -11.51
CA MET A 171 -5.42 14.78 -10.51
C MET A 171 -6.67 15.36 -11.17
N PRO A 172 -7.83 15.42 -10.45
CA PRO A 172 -9.01 16.12 -10.92
C PRO A 172 -8.76 17.63 -11.02
N VAL A 173 -9.59 18.35 -11.78
CA VAL A 173 -9.55 19.79 -12.00
C VAL A 173 -8.35 20.24 -12.85
N MET A 174 -7.14 19.92 -12.43
CA MET A 174 -5.90 20.21 -13.17
C MET A 174 -4.87 19.11 -12.83
N ASN A 175 -4.34 18.48 -13.88
CA ASN A 175 -3.23 17.54 -13.77
C ASN A 175 -1.93 18.25 -13.31
N GLY A 176 -0.99 17.44 -12.82
CA GLY A 176 0.34 17.90 -12.45
C GLY A 176 1.23 18.24 -13.62
#